data_0663f478d2336e33cfd0f8f0edc82973
#
_entry.id   0663f478d2336e33cfd0f8f0edc82973
#
_cell.length_a   1.000
_cell.length_b   1.000
_cell.length_c   1.000
_cell.angle_alpha   90.00
_cell.angle_beta   90.00
_cell.angle_gamma   90.00
#
_symmetry.space_group_name_H-M   'P 1'
#
loop_
_entity.id
_entity.type
_entity.pdbx_description
1 polymer ?
#
loop_
_entity_poly.entity_id
_entity_poly.type
_entity_poly.pdbx_seq_one_letter_code
_entity_poly.pdbx_strand_id
1 'polypeptide(L)'
;MPVESPSGRERLLTLRDAIKRVIDYRTFYLRYCPHAHLAGGRLQTLCPIPSHAHSGRGQPGLSVDLTRGLFHCFSRDEGGDAIRFYELMHEVKFGRAVLELAREFGLNERSSSGGGRSLAQRAAPDEAAAFEQEPEPLCAERLGAVCETLLAACRTEDQAEGLGYLARRGIDAATARRAGVVYFPRRAYRRVMRRMQAEFPLEELRRSGLFNARAHLTFYRHRLLFPFRIERRAIYLQARTTAAGVEPRWHNMRGGVPALFNVDCLDELASGSIVYLVEGFTDTLTLLTHGFAAVGLVGAGGLKEEWVAPLGRFRVIAALDPDAAGRRAAERYAELFKARGLTLARIQLPADVNDFFRRRRAAALEFALLTEAAMDRDGG
;
A
#
# COMPACT_ATOMS: atom_id res chain seq x y z
N MET A 1 26.73 0.65 -43.47
CA MET A 1 26.23 -0.25 -42.44
C MET A 1 24.70 -0.21 -42.49
N PRO A 2 24.00 -1.30 -42.82
CA PRO A 2 22.52 -1.29 -42.80
C PRO A 2 22.06 -1.25 -41.34
N VAL A 3 21.19 -0.30 -41.05
CA VAL A 3 20.48 -0.22 -39.77
C VAL A 3 19.48 -1.38 -39.76
N GLU A 4 19.66 -2.37 -38.87
CA GLU A 4 18.73 -3.46 -38.72
C GLU A 4 17.34 -2.91 -38.33
N SER A 5 16.31 -3.34 -39.03
CA SER A 5 14.94 -2.97 -38.73
C SER A 5 14.53 -3.55 -37.38
N PRO A 6 13.94 -2.76 -36.44
CA PRO A 6 13.58 -3.22 -35.10
C PRO A 6 12.65 -4.44 -35.17
N SER A 7 12.88 -5.40 -34.26
CA SER A 7 12.06 -6.61 -34.16
C SER A 7 10.58 -6.26 -33.91
N GLY A 8 9.64 -7.08 -34.34
CA GLY A 8 8.20 -6.83 -34.09
C GLY A 8 7.86 -6.58 -32.61
N ARG A 9 8.63 -7.15 -31.68
CA ARG A 9 8.49 -6.94 -30.23
C ARG A 9 8.98 -5.55 -29.80
N GLU A 10 10.12 -5.10 -30.30
CA GLU A 10 10.65 -3.75 -30.03
C GLU A 10 9.72 -2.67 -30.55
N ARG A 11 9.14 -2.89 -31.72
CA ARG A 11 8.14 -2.01 -32.29
C ARG A 11 6.89 -1.86 -31.45
N LEU A 12 6.36 -2.96 -30.88
CA LEU A 12 5.24 -2.92 -29.96
C LEU A 12 5.57 -2.19 -28.65
N LEU A 13 6.79 -2.35 -28.11
CA LEU A 13 7.23 -1.64 -26.93
C LEU A 13 7.39 -0.13 -27.17
N THR A 14 7.91 0.26 -28.33
CA THR A 14 7.99 1.67 -28.74
C THR A 14 6.61 2.32 -28.86
N LEU A 15 5.64 1.62 -29.47
CA LEU A 15 4.25 2.09 -29.57
C LEU A 15 3.58 2.17 -28.19
N ARG A 16 3.80 1.19 -27.31
CA ARG A 16 3.33 1.24 -25.91
C ARG A 16 3.78 2.52 -25.22
N ASP A 17 5.08 2.85 -25.33
CA ASP A 17 5.65 4.01 -24.66
C ASP A 17 5.17 5.33 -25.30
N ALA A 18 4.91 5.32 -26.59
CA ALA A 18 4.30 6.45 -27.29
C ALA A 18 2.83 6.66 -26.85
N ILE A 19 2.04 5.59 -26.72
CA ILE A 19 0.67 5.66 -26.22
C ILE A 19 0.65 6.26 -24.81
N LYS A 20 1.51 5.78 -23.91
CA LYS A 20 1.58 6.29 -22.52
C LYS A 20 1.92 7.77 -22.42
N ARG A 21 2.58 8.35 -23.42
CA ARG A 21 2.91 9.78 -23.48
C ARG A 21 1.76 10.67 -23.97
N VAL A 22 0.85 10.12 -24.76
CA VAL A 22 -0.21 10.91 -25.40
C VAL A 22 -1.60 10.67 -24.81
N ILE A 23 -1.77 9.59 -24.03
CA ILE A 23 -3.07 9.22 -23.47
C ILE A 23 -3.47 10.18 -22.35
N ASP A 24 -4.64 10.79 -22.48
CA ASP A 24 -5.32 11.44 -21.36
C ASP A 24 -6.09 10.38 -20.56
N TYR A 25 -5.52 9.99 -19.43
CA TYR A 25 -6.07 8.95 -18.58
C TYR A 25 -7.48 9.27 -18.08
N ARG A 26 -7.78 10.53 -17.83
CA ARG A 26 -9.12 10.94 -17.38
C ARG A 26 -10.16 10.66 -18.46
N THR A 27 -9.95 11.15 -19.67
CA THR A 27 -10.85 10.92 -20.81
C THR A 27 -10.92 9.45 -21.16
N PHE A 28 -9.79 8.75 -21.14
CA PHE A 28 -9.72 7.32 -21.42
C PHE A 28 -10.59 6.50 -20.47
N TYR A 29 -10.40 6.64 -19.16
CA TYR A 29 -11.14 5.83 -18.18
C TYR A 29 -12.62 6.25 -18.06
N LEU A 30 -12.95 7.53 -18.20
CA LEU A 30 -14.34 8.00 -18.18
C LEU A 30 -15.18 7.45 -19.33
N ARG A 31 -14.59 7.10 -20.46
CA ARG A 31 -15.27 6.42 -21.56
C ARG A 31 -15.91 5.10 -21.13
N TYR A 32 -15.22 4.35 -20.26
CA TYR A 32 -15.70 3.07 -19.73
C TYR A 32 -16.44 3.19 -18.41
N CYS A 33 -16.25 4.29 -17.71
CA CYS A 33 -16.76 4.54 -16.38
C CYS A 33 -17.48 5.91 -16.29
N PRO A 34 -18.56 6.15 -17.04
CA PRO A 34 -19.20 7.47 -17.13
C PRO A 34 -19.79 7.97 -15.81
N HIS A 35 -20.13 7.07 -14.90
CA HIS A 35 -20.70 7.39 -13.58
C HIS A 35 -19.69 7.30 -12.44
N ALA A 36 -18.40 7.35 -12.74
CA ALA A 36 -17.37 7.24 -11.73
C ALA A 36 -17.30 8.49 -10.84
N HIS A 37 -17.05 8.25 -9.56
CA HIS A 37 -16.76 9.32 -8.61
C HIS A 37 -15.30 9.77 -8.75
N LEU A 38 -15.10 11.06 -8.97
CA LEU A 38 -13.78 11.68 -9.15
C LEU A 38 -13.40 12.48 -7.91
N ALA A 39 -12.29 12.15 -7.27
CA ALA A 39 -11.77 12.89 -6.12
C ALA A 39 -10.23 12.84 -6.09
N GLY A 40 -9.58 14.00 -6.02
CA GLY A 40 -8.14 14.12 -5.78
C GLY A 40 -7.26 13.36 -6.76
N GLY A 41 -7.56 13.41 -8.08
CA GLY A 41 -6.79 12.69 -9.10
C GLY A 41 -7.07 11.18 -9.18
N ARG A 42 -8.08 10.69 -8.45
CA ARG A 42 -8.54 9.30 -8.49
C ARG A 42 -9.96 9.19 -9.00
N LEU A 43 -10.22 8.09 -9.69
CA LEU A 43 -11.54 7.68 -10.15
C LEU A 43 -11.93 6.42 -9.37
N GLN A 44 -13.14 6.37 -8.84
CA GLN A 44 -13.71 5.20 -8.15
C GLN A 44 -15.06 4.88 -8.76
N THR A 45 -15.28 3.60 -9.09
CA THR A 45 -16.50 3.13 -9.74
C THR A 45 -16.74 1.64 -9.51
N LEU A 46 -17.91 1.17 -9.91
CA LEU A 46 -18.12 -0.27 -10.12
C LEU A 46 -17.19 -0.72 -11.25
N CYS A 47 -16.61 -1.91 -11.09
CA CYS A 47 -15.69 -2.43 -12.10
C CYS A 47 -16.44 -2.77 -13.40
N PRO A 48 -16.09 -2.15 -14.54
CA PRO A 48 -16.76 -2.40 -15.81
C PRO A 48 -16.19 -3.60 -16.59
N ILE A 49 -15.11 -4.22 -16.10
CA ILE A 49 -14.39 -5.29 -16.82
C ILE A 49 -15.30 -6.52 -16.96
N PRO A 50 -15.60 -6.99 -18.19
CA PRO A 50 -16.58 -8.04 -18.42
C PRO A 50 -16.27 -9.37 -17.74
N SER A 51 -14.98 -9.76 -17.71
CA SER A 51 -14.52 -11.00 -17.05
C SER A 51 -14.56 -10.95 -15.52
N HIS A 52 -14.83 -9.77 -14.93
CA HIS A 52 -14.92 -9.57 -13.49
C HIS A 52 -16.39 -9.66 -13.04
N ALA A 53 -16.87 -10.89 -12.77
CA ALA A 53 -18.18 -11.06 -12.17
C ALA A 53 -18.20 -10.51 -10.74
N HIS A 54 -19.03 -9.50 -10.50
CA HIS A 54 -19.22 -8.85 -9.19
C HIS A 54 -20.60 -9.21 -8.62
N SER A 55 -20.65 -9.49 -7.32
CA SER A 55 -21.89 -9.85 -6.62
C SER A 55 -22.86 -8.68 -6.35
N GLY A 56 -22.87 -7.66 -7.21
CA GLY A 56 -23.93 -6.65 -7.34
C GLY A 56 -24.31 -5.79 -6.13
N ARG A 57 -23.54 -5.78 -5.04
CA ARG A 57 -23.82 -4.95 -3.86
C ARG A 57 -22.97 -3.68 -3.87
N GLY A 58 -23.37 -2.73 -4.72
CA GLY A 58 -23.24 -1.26 -4.56
C GLY A 58 -21.93 -0.59 -4.13
N GLN A 59 -20.81 -1.28 -3.95
CA GLN A 59 -19.55 -0.66 -3.55
C GLN A 59 -18.59 -0.54 -4.74
N PRO A 60 -17.88 0.60 -4.90
CA PRO A 60 -16.89 0.78 -5.96
C PRO A 60 -15.77 -0.25 -5.84
N GLY A 61 -15.76 -1.23 -6.72
CA GLY A 61 -14.73 -2.28 -6.77
C GLY A 61 -13.50 -1.91 -7.59
N LEU A 62 -13.56 -0.82 -8.37
CA LEU A 62 -12.45 -0.32 -9.19
C LEU A 62 -11.97 1.04 -8.71
N SER A 63 -10.66 1.18 -8.52
CA SER A 63 -9.99 2.47 -8.32
C SER A 63 -8.98 2.71 -9.43
N VAL A 64 -8.92 3.94 -9.93
CA VAL A 64 -7.94 4.36 -10.94
C VAL A 64 -7.18 5.57 -10.42
N ASP A 65 -5.87 5.54 -10.51
CA ASP A 65 -4.99 6.68 -10.35
C ASP A 65 -4.86 7.38 -11.70
N LEU A 66 -5.53 8.52 -11.86
CA LEU A 66 -5.56 9.26 -13.12
C LEU A 66 -4.24 9.97 -13.44
N THR A 67 -3.37 10.15 -12.47
CA THR A 67 -2.04 10.74 -12.68
C THR A 67 -1.09 9.73 -13.32
N ARG A 68 -1.16 8.48 -12.86
CA ARG A 68 -0.27 7.41 -13.32
C ARG A 68 -0.90 6.50 -14.37
N GLY A 69 -2.22 6.63 -14.60
CA GLY A 69 -2.97 5.75 -15.49
C GLY A 69 -3.07 4.31 -15.00
N LEU A 70 -2.98 4.09 -13.69
CA LEU A 70 -3.02 2.76 -13.09
C LEU A 70 -4.39 2.47 -12.50
N PHE A 71 -4.95 1.30 -12.81
CA PHE A 71 -6.18 0.82 -12.22
C PHE A 71 -5.93 -0.36 -11.27
N HIS A 72 -6.85 -0.55 -10.33
CA HIS A 72 -6.90 -1.73 -9.48
C HIS A 72 -8.37 -2.11 -9.18
N CYS A 73 -8.72 -3.36 -9.45
CA CYS A 73 -10.00 -3.96 -9.09
C CYS A 73 -9.85 -4.75 -7.80
N PHE A 74 -10.37 -4.23 -6.70
CA PHE A 74 -10.26 -4.84 -5.37
C PHE A 74 -11.00 -6.18 -5.25
N SER A 75 -12.07 -6.38 -6.02
CA SER A 75 -12.84 -7.63 -5.96
C SER A 75 -12.15 -8.82 -6.63
N ARG A 76 -11.21 -8.57 -7.52
CA ARG A 76 -10.46 -9.60 -8.27
C ARG A 76 -8.96 -9.52 -8.02
N ASP A 77 -8.51 -8.53 -7.23
CA ASP A 77 -7.09 -8.25 -7.00
C ASP A 77 -6.30 -8.16 -8.31
N GLU A 78 -6.92 -7.55 -9.33
CA GLU A 78 -6.32 -7.37 -10.65
C GLU A 78 -6.13 -5.89 -10.95
N GLY A 79 -4.91 -5.53 -11.40
CA GLY A 79 -4.54 -4.17 -11.71
C GLY A 79 -3.56 -4.09 -12.87
N GLY A 80 -3.27 -2.86 -13.28
CA GLY A 80 -2.33 -2.59 -14.36
C GLY A 80 -2.45 -1.17 -14.88
N ASP A 81 -1.82 -0.92 -16.04
CA ASP A 81 -1.90 0.36 -16.73
C ASP A 81 -3.12 0.42 -17.69
N ALA A 82 -3.28 1.56 -18.37
CA ALA A 82 -4.38 1.77 -19.30
C ALA A 82 -4.40 0.75 -20.46
N ILE A 83 -3.25 0.23 -20.88
CA ILE A 83 -3.18 -0.80 -21.93
C ILE A 83 -3.70 -2.14 -21.38
N ARG A 84 -3.30 -2.52 -20.17
CA ARG A 84 -3.85 -3.71 -19.50
C ARG A 84 -5.35 -3.59 -19.26
N PHE A 85 -5.82 -2.41 -18.88
CA PHE A 85 -7.26 -2.14 -18.76
C PHE A 85 -7.99 -2.36 -20.09
N TYR A 86 -7.43 -1.85 -21.19
CA TYR A 86 -7.97 -2.05 -22.54
C TYR A 86 -8.01 -3.52 -22.94
N GLU A 87 -6.94 -4.28 -22.64
CA GLU A 87 -6.90 -5.74 -22.87
C GLU A 87 -8.09 -6.45 -22.22
N LEU A 88 -8.34 -6.13 -20.94
CA LEU A 88 -9.41 -6.74 -20.15
C LEU A 88 -10.82 -6.30 -20.60
N MET A 89 -10.97 -5.01 -20.94
CA MET A 89 -12.24 -4.47 -21.41
C MET A 89 -12.67 -5.03 -22.75
N HIS A 90 -11.72 -5.31 -23.66
CA HIS A 90 -11.96 -5.77 -25.03
C HIS A 90 -11.61 -7.25 -25.25
N GLU A 91 -11.17 -7.95 -24.21
CA GLU A 91 -10.76 -9.36 -24.25
C GLU A 91 -9.70 -9.64 -25.35
N VAL A 92 -8.78 -8.70 -25.54
CA VAL A 92 -7.71 -8.79 -26.54
C VAL A 92 -6.34 -8.98 -25.90
N LYS A 93 -5.39 -9.55 -26.67
CA LYS A 93 -3.99 -9.70 -26.22
C LYS A 93 -3.22 -8.38 -26.36
N PHE A 94 -2.16 -8.21 -25.55
CA PHE A 94 -1.28 -7.04 -25.50
C PHE A 94 -0.93 -6.43 -26.86
N GLY A 95 -0.44 -7.24 -27.80
CA GLY A 95 -0.04 -6.73 -29.12
C GLY A 95 -1.20 -6.10 -29.91
N ARG A 96 -2.40 -6.66 -29.79
CA ARG A 96 -3.60 -6.14 -30.43
C ARG A 96 -4.08 -4.86 -29.73
N ALA A 97 -4.10 -4.83 -28.41
CA ALA A 97 -4.43 -3.63 -27.64
C ALA A 97 -3.51 -2.45 -27.99
N VAL A 98 -2.20 -2.68 -28.06
CA VAL A 98 -1.22 -1.65 -28.47
C VAL A 98 -1.49 -1.13 -29.87
N LEU A 99 -1.78 -2.01 -30.84
CA LEU A 99 -2.04 -1.60 -32.22
C LEU A 99 -3.37 -0.84 -32.35
N GLU A 100 -4.41 -1.24 -31.64
CA GLU A 100 -5.71 -0.56 -31.67
C GLU A 100 -5.62 0.81 -31.02
N LEU A 101 -4.99 0.94 -29.85
CA LEU A 101 -4.75 2.22 -29.20
C LEU A 101 -3.82 3.13 -30.02
N ALA A 102 -2.76 2.57 -30.63
CA ALA A 102 -1.89 3.35 -31.52
C ALA A 102 -2.65 3.95 -32.70
N ARG A 103 -3.59 3.21 -33.31
CA ARG A 103 -4.49 3.73 -34.36
C ARG A 103 -5.42 4.82 -33.84
N GLU A 104 -6.01 4.61 -32.68
CA GLU A 104 -6.91 5.57 -32.04
C GLU A 104 -6.21 6.91 -31.75
N PHE A 105 -4.97 6.86 -31.26
CA PHE A 105 -4.15 8.06 -30.97
C PHE A 105 -3.35 8.57 -32.18
N GLY A 106 -3.57 8.04 -33.39
CA GLY A 106 -2.90 8.50 -34.61
C GLY A 106 -1.38 8.23 -34.65
N LEU A 107 -0.88 7.25 -33.89
CA LEU A 107 0.55 6.90 -33.80
C LEU A 107 1.02 5.93 -34.88
N ASN A 108 0.33 5.83 -36.02
CA ASN A 108 0.73 4.97 -37.12
C ASN A 108 1.93 5.55 -37.87
N GLU A 109 2.92 4.71 -38.18
CA GLU A 109 4.16 5.02 -38.93
C GLU A 109 3.94 5.41 -40.40
N ARG A 110 3.12 6.42 -40.70
CA ARG A 110 3.07 7.04 -42.04
C ARG A 110 2.92 8.54 -41.89
N SER A 111 3.98 9.22 -41.46
CA SER A 111 4.10 10.67 -41.62
C SER A 111 5.56 11.12 -41.57
N SER A 112 6.38 10.59 -42.49
CA SER A 112 7.60 11.28 -42.93
C SER A 112 7.44 11.63 -44.42
N SER A 113 6.53 12.54 -44.75
CA SER A 113 6.60 13.41 -45.90
C SER A 113 5.25 14.15 -46.08
N GLY A 114 5.31 15.47 -46.08
CA GLY A 114 4.32 16.32 -46.72
C GLY A 114 3.33 17.03 -45.78
N GLY A 115 3.48 18.33 -45.73
CA GLY A 115 2.71 19.31 -44.97
C GLY A 115 1.18 19.21 -45.08
N GLY A 116 0.55 19.30 -43.97
CA GLY A 116 -0.89 19.49 -43.79
C GLY A 116 -1.14 20.21 -42.49
N ARG A 117 -1.53 21.48 -42.57
CA ARG A 117 -1.88 22.32 -41.43
C ARG A 117 -2.99 21.67 -40.61
N SER A 118 -2.67 21.24 -39.39
CA SER A 118 -3.62 20.76 -38.38
C SER A 118 -4.41 21.92 -37.79
N LEU A 119 -5.75 21.76 -37.71
CA LEU A 119 -6.73 22.66 -37.07
C LEU A 119 -6.68 22.63 -35.53
N ALA A 120 -5.52 22.36 -34.95
CA ALA A 120 -5.32 22.31 -33.47
C ALA A 120 -4.51 23.50 -32.97
N GLN A 121 -4.52 24.66 -33.67
CA GLN A 121 -3.91 25.90 -33.18
C GLN A 121 -4.97 26.97 -32.86
N ARG A 122 -5.79 26.72 -31.85
CA ARG A 122 -6.53 27.77 -31.10
C ARG A 122 -6.88 27.27 -29.72
N ALA A 123 -5.90 27.22 -28.85
CA ALA A 123 -6.02 27.41 -27.40
C ALA A 123 -4.60 27.47 -26.84
N ALA A 124 -3.99 28.60 -26.91
CA ALA A 124 -3.03 29.03 -25.93
C ALA A 124 -3.72 30.13 -25.11
N PRO A 125 -3.43 30.33 -23.84
CA PRO A 125 -2.09 30.73 -23.45
C PRO A 125 -1.52 29.94 -22.26
N ASP A 126 -0.19 29.84 -22.25
CA ASP A 126 0.70 29.78 -21.09
C ASP A 126 0.13 29.27 -19.76
N GLU A 127 -0.11 27.97 -19.72
CA GLU A 127 0.11 27.16 -18.56
C GLU A 127 0.65 25.80 -19.03
N ALA A 128 1.76 25.84 -19.75
CA ALA A 128 2.77 24.80 -19.66
C ALA A 128 3.36 24.92 -18.24
N ALA A 129 2.49 24.78 -17.24
CA ALA A 129 2.87 24.49 -15.89
C ALA A 129 3.75 23.28 -15.97
N ALA A 130 5.02 23.51 -15.69
CA ALA A 130 6.04 22.52 -15.47
C ALA A 130 5.43 21.17 -15.15
N PHE A 131 5.77 20.15 -15.92
CA PHE A 131 5.77 18.79 -15.42
C PHE A 131 6.60 18.87 -14.15
N GLU A 132 5.95 19.08 -13.02
CA GLU A 132 6.56 18.87 -11.72
C GLU A 132 6.95 17.41 -11.74
N GLN A 133 8.21 17.18 -12.04
CA GLN A 133 8.87 15.92 -11.71
C GLN A 133 8.45 15.64 -10.29
N GLU A 134 7.90 14.46 -10.02
CA GLU A 134 7.60 14.10 -8.62
C GLU A 134 8.86 14.45 -7.84
N PRO A 135 8.77 15.32 -6.84
CA PRO A 135 9.95 15.81 -6.15
C PRO A 135 10.71 14.61 -5.62
N GLU A 136 12.02 14.57 -5.85
CA GLU A 136 12.85 13.46 -5.35
C GLU A 136 12.50 13.17 -3.90
N PRO A 137 12.30 11.90 -3.53
CA PRO A 137 11.99 11.51 -2.15
C PRO A 137 13.04 12.09 -1.19
N LEU A 138 12.62 12.40 0.02
CA LEU A 138 13.59 12.79 1.06
C LEU A 138 14.53 11.61 1.33
N CYS A 139 15.78 11.90 1.66
CA CYS A 139 16.67 10.87 2.21
C CYS A 139 16.06 10.27 3.50
N ALA A 140 16.38 9.04 3.82
CA ALA A 140 15.80 8.31 4.95
C ALA A 140 15.92 9.06 6.28
N GLU A 141 17.04 9.77 6.50
CA GLU A 141 17.28 10.57 7.69
C GLU A 141 16.27 11.73 7.82
N ARG A 142 16.11 12.52 6.75
CA ARG A 142 15.17 13.66 6.75
C ARG A 142 13.73 13.22 6.82
N LEU A 143 13.38 12.14 6.12
CA LEU A 143 12.05 11.54 6.21
C LEU A 143 11.76 11.06 7.63
N GLY A 144 12.72 10.38 8.26
CA GLY A 144 12.63 9.96 9.66
C GLY A 144 12.42 11.14 10.61
N ALA A 145 13.17 12.23 10.41
CA ALA A 145 13.00 13.44 11.22
C ALA A 145 11.60 14.03 11.09
N VAL A 146 11.05 14.15 9.89
CA VAL A 146 9.67 14.61 9.65
C VAL A 146 8.65 13.71 10.33
N CYS A 147 8.78 12.37 10.15
CA CYS A 147 7.87 11.40 10.77
C CYS A 147 7.92 11.46 12.30
N GLU A 148 9.11 11.46 12.90
CA GLU A 148 9.25 11.49 14.37
C GLU A 148 8.79 12.80 14.98
N THR A 149 9.02 13.94 14.32
CA THR A 149 8.47 15.22 14.77
C THR A 149 6.94 15.24 14.76
N LEU A 150 6.33 14.69 13.70
CA LEU A 150 4.87 14.53 13.65
C LEU A 150 4.36 13.64 14.79
N LEU A 151 4.97 12.47 14.97
CA LEU A 151 4.60 11.53 16.04
C LEU A 151 4.79 12.14 17.43
N ALA A 152 5.89 12.85 17.66
CA ALA A 152 6.17 13.55 18.92
C ALA A 152 5.14 14.65 19.19
N ALA A 153 4.80 15.45 18.16
CA ALA A 153 3.76 16.46 18.28
C ALA A 153 2.38 15.86 18.61
N CYS A 154 2.07 14.68 18.05
CA CYS A 154 0.81 13.99 18.36
C CYS A 154 0.80 13.37 19.77
N ARG A 155 1.94 12.85 20.26
CA ARG A 155 2.02 12.22 21.61
C ARG A 155 1.69 13.19 22.75
N THR A 156 1.99 14.48 22.58
CA THR A 156 1.67 15.50 23.58
C THR A 156 0.18 15.84 23.65
N GLU A 157 -0.61 15.35 22.73
CA GLU A 157 -2.04 15.59 22.64
C GLU A 157 -2.85 14.46 23.31
N ASP A 158 -4.14 14.69 23.46
CA ASP A 158 -5.06 13.71 24.05
C ASP A 158 -5.15 12.43 23.22
N GLN A 159 -4.80 11.31 23.82
CA GLN A 159 -4.76 9.98 23.21
C GLN A 159 -6.01 9.14 23.50
N ALA A 160 -6.97 9.63 24.31
CA ALA A 160 -8.08 8.84 24.83
C ALA A 160 -8.92 8.16 23.74
N GLU A 161 -9.24 8.86 22.64
CA GLU A 161 -10.02 8.28 21.55
C GLU A 161 -9.29 7.12 20.86
N GLY A 162 -8.00 7.30 20.57
CA GLY A 162 -7.18 6.26 19.95
C GLY A 162 -6.99 5.05 20.86
N LEU A 163 -6.64 5.28 22.11
CA LEU A 163 -6.49 4.20 23.10
C LEU A 163 -7.82 3.49 23.37
N GLY A 164 -8.93 4.22 23.46
CA GLY A 164 -10.26 3.63 23.59
C GLY A 164 -10.65 2.76 22.37
N TYR A 165 -10.25 3.17 21.15
CA TYR A 165 -10.43 2.34 19.98
C TYR A 165 -9.63 1.02 20.07
N LEU A 166 -8.37 1.08 20.50
CA LEU A 166 -7.50 -0.10 20.65
C LEU A 166 -7.98 -1.01 21.78
N ALA A 167 -8.41 -0.43 22.92
CA ALA A 167 -8.96 -1.19 24.04
C ALA A 167 -10.21 -2.00 23.66
N ARG A 168 -11.10 -1.44 22.81
CA ARG A 168 -12.25 -2.20 22.28
C ARG A 168 -11.84 -3.38 21.39
N ARG A 169 -10.60 -3.38 20.91
CA ARG A 169 -9.98 -4.49 20.17
C ARG A 169 -9.13 -5.41 21.04
N GLY A 170 -9.18 -5.25 22.35
CA GLY A 170 -8.40 -6.06 23.30
C GLY A 170 -6.91 -5.72 23.33
N ILE A 171 -6.51 -4.57 22.81
CA ILE A 171 -5.11 -4.11 22.77
C ILE A 171 -4.89 -3.14 23.93
N ASP A 172 -3.93 -3.43 24.81
CA ASP A 172 -3.62 -2.59 25.96
C ASP A 172 -2.84 -1.32 25.58
N ALA A 173 -2.97 -0.30 26.44
CA ALA A 173 -2.34 0.99 26.21
C ALA A 173 -0.80 0.95 26.29
N ALA A 174 -0.23 0.05 27.10
CA ALA A 174 1.22 -0.08 27.23
C ALA A 174 1.82 -0.64 25.93
N THR A 175 1.22 -1.68 25.36
CA THR A 175 1.59 -2.24 24.06
C THR A 175 1.48 -1.21 22.93
N ALA A 176 0.37 -0.48 22.87
CA ALA A 176 0.20 0.58 21.86
C ALA A 176 1.30 1.65 21.95
N ARG A 177 1.67 2.07 23.17
CA ARG A 177 2.75 3.05 23.40
C ARG A 177 4.13 2.49 23.02
N ARG A 178 4.44 1.25 23.41
CA ARG A 178 5.71 0.59 23.02
C ARG A 178 5.85 0.49 21.51
N ALA A 179 4.80 0.11 20.81
CA ALA A 179 4.77 0.10 19.34
C ALA A 179 4.76 1.50 18.70
N GLY A 180 4.74 2.56 19.52
CA GLY A 180 4.78 3.94 19.06
C GLY A 180 3.50 4.42 18.37
N VAL A 181 2.39 3.71 18.53
CA VAL A 181 1.09 4.11 17.99
C VAL A 181 0.62 5.38 18.69
N VAL A 182 0.19 6.36 17.90
CA VAL A 182 -0.30 7.65 18.43
C VAL A 182 -1.61 8.03 17.77
N TYR A 183 -2.42 8.79 18.51
CA TYR A 183 -3.65 9.37 17.99
C TYR A 183 -3.47 10.86 17.74
N PHE A 184 -3.99 11.33 16.60
CA PHE A 184 -3.96 12.73 16.19
C PHE A 184 -5.34 13.37 16.38
N PRO A 185 -5.65 14.04 17.51
CA PRO A 185 -6.96 14.64 17.74
C PRO A 185 -7.21 15.82 16.80
N ARG A 186 -8.42 15.91 16.25
CA ARG A 186 -8.80 16.98 15.30
C ARG A 186 -8.51 18.39 15.82
N ARG A 187 -8.75 18.61 17.10
CA ARG A 187 -8.52 19.92 17.76
C ARG A 187 -7.05 20.32 17.78
N ALA A 188 -6.12 19.34 17.69
CA ALA A 188 -4.67 19.60 17.69
C ALA A 188 -4.12 20.02 16.32
N TYR A 189 -4.89 19.92 15.25
CA TYR A 189 -4.42 20.10 13.86
C TYR A 189 -3.57 21.38 13.70
N ARG A 190 -4.10 22.54 14.13
CA ARG A 190 -3.38 23.82 13.98
C ARG A 190 -2.07 23.87 14.77
N ARG A 191 -2.00 23.24 15.97
CA ARG A 191 -0.77 23.20 16.79
C ARG A 191 0.27 22.31 16.15
N VAL A 192 -0.12 21.11 15.74
CA VAL A 192 0.77 20.17 15.08
C VAL A 192 1.31 20.77 13.78
N MET A 193 0.44 21.37 12.96
CA MET A 193 0.87 22.00 11.71
C MET A 193 1.85 23.16 11.93
N ARG A 194 1.60 24.03 12.92
CA ARG A 194 2.54 25.10 13.25
C ARG A 194 3.91 24.55 13.66
N ARG A 195 3.95 23.49 14.44
CA ARG A 195 5.20 22.84 14.83
C ARG A 195 5.93 22.27 13.63
N MET A 196 5.24 21.54 12.76
CA MET A 196 5.84 20.98 11.54
C MET A 196 6.43 22.07 10.64
N GLN A 197 5.69 23.16 10.42
CA GLN A 197 6.13 24.29 9.58
C GLN A 197 7.24 25.14 10.21
N ALA A 198 7.40 25.11 11.53
CA ALA A 198 8.50 25.77 12.22
C ALA A 198 9.81 24.95 12.12
N GLU A 199 9.75 23.64 12.02
CA GLU A 199 10.91 22.74 12.01
C GLU A 199 11.36 22.36 10.60
N PHE A 200 10.44 22.37 9.60
CA PHE A 200 10.73 21.91 8.25
C PHE A 200 10.26 22.90 7.18
N PRO A 201 11.09 23.12 6.13
CA PRO A 201 10.67 23.85 4.94
C PRO A 201 9.45 23.19 4.29
N LEU A 202 8.59 24.00 3.67
CA LEU A 202 7.37 23.53 3.01
C LEU A 202 7.64 22.45 1.96
N GLU A 203 8.73 22.56 1.23
CA GLU A 203 9.15 21.60 0.22
C GLU A 203 9.48 20.22 0.83
N GLU A 204 10.18 20.17 1.96
CA GLU A 204 10.46 18.90 2.66
C GLU A 204 9.17 18.26 3.18
N LEU A 205 8.23 19.06 3.71
CA LEU A 205 6.94 18.52 4.13
C LEU A 205 6.18 17.89 2.96
N ARG A 206 6.19 18.50 1.77
CA ARG A 206 5.58 17.95 0.55
C ARG A 206 6.27 16.65 0.11
N ARG A 207 7.60 16.66 0.07
CA ARG A 207 8.43 15.51 -0.33
C ARG A 207 8.34 14.34 0.65
N SER A 208 7.95 14.57 1.91
CA SER A 208 7.78 13.50 2.90
C SER A 208 6.64 12.53 2.58
N GLY A 209 5.74 12.87 1.65
CA GLY A 209 4.55 12.07 1.36
C GLY A 209 3.42 12.16 2.40
N LEU A 210 3.65 12.87 3.51
CA LEU A 210 2.64 13.09 4.56
C LEU A 210 1.73 14.28 4.26
N PHE A 211 2.18 15.19 3.42
CA PHE A 211 1.48 16.42 3.09
C PHE A 211 1.13 16.48 1.60
N ASN A 212 0.02 17.13 1.29
CA ASN A 212 -0.38 17.38 -0.10
C ASN A 212 0.33 18.63 -0.67
N ALA A 213 0.08 18.97 -1.95
CA ALA A 213 0.66 20.13 -2.62
C ALA A 213 0.38 21.47 -1.91
N ARG A 214 -0.70 21.57 -1.12
CA ARG A 214 -1.04 22.73 -0.29
C ARG A 214 -0.46 22.64 1.13
N ALA A 215 0.44 21.69 1.37
CA ALA A 215 1.02 21.38 2.68
C ALA A 215 0.00 21.08 3.79
N HIS A 216 -1.13 20.53 3.43
CA HIS A 216 -2.06 19.98 4.39
C HIS A 216 -1.71 18.53 4.66
N LEU A 217 -1.75 18.12 5.93
CA LEU A 217 -1.55 16.73 6.35
C LEU A 217 -2.63 15.85 5.72
N THR A 218 -2.21 14.80 5.01
CA THR A 218 -3.15 13.88 4.32
C THR A 218 -3.95 13.01 5.28
N PHE A 219 -3.47 12.81 6.50
CA PHE A 219 -4.06 11.93 7.53
C PHE A 219 -5.21 12.56 8.34
N TYR A 220 -5.81 13.65 7.89
CA TYR A 220 -6.80 14.39 8.69
C TYR A 220 -8.08 13.60 9.05
N ARG A 221 -8.43 12.55 8.28
CA ARG A 221 -9.55 11.62 8.56
C ARG A 221 -9.08 10.33 9.24
N HIS A 222 -7.83 9.95 9.02
CA HIS A 222 -7.20 8.74 9.54
C HIS A 222 -6.23 9.16 10.63
N ARG A 223 -6.67 9.13 11.89
CA ARG A 223 -5.96 9.80 12.97
C ARG A 223 -5.21 8.88 13.89
N LEU A 224 -5.43 7.56 13.80
CA LEU A 224 -4.65 6.58 14.52
C LEU A 224 -3.45 6.19 13.66
N LEU A 225 -2.26 6.65 14.06
CA LEU A 225 -1.02 6.55 13.30
C LEU A 225 -0.20 5.36 13.77
N PHE A 226 0.24 4.55 12.81
CA PHE A 226 1.09 3.38 13.02
C PHE A 226 2.43 3.63 12.36
N PRO A 227 3.52 3.86 13.13
CA PRO A 227 4.84 4.06 12.57
C PRO A 227 5.51 2.72 12.25
N PHE A 228 6.11 2.66 11.06
CA PHE A 228 7.06 1.62 10.70
C PHE A 228 8.45 2.15 10.97
N ARG A 229 9.21 1.42 11.76
CA ARG A 229 10.55 1.81 12.16
C ARG A 229 11.58 0.82 11.66
N ILE A 230 12.75 1.34 11.35
CA ILE A 230 14.00 0.61 11.18
C ILE A 230 15.05 1.37 12.00
N GLU A 231 15.81 0.66 12.82
CA GLU A 231 16.81 1.26 13.71
C GLU A 231 16.20 2.40 14.56
N ARG A 232 14.99 2.17 15.08
CA ARG A 232 14.21 3.10 15.91
C ARG A 232 13.77 4.38 15.20
N ARG A 233 14.01 4.55 13.90
CA ARG A 233 13.54 5.66 13.08
C ARG A 233 12.26 5.32 12.33
N ALA A 234 11.25 6.16 12.42
CA ALA A 234 10.04 6.02 11.62
C ALA A 234 10.33 6.34 10.15
N ILE A 235 10.28 5.34 9.29
CA ILE A 235 10.54 5.47 7.85
C ILE A 235 9.27 5.51 7.02
N TYR A 236 8.13 5.17 7.64
CA TYR A 236 6.83 5.14 7.00
C TYR A 236 5.72 5.24 8.04
N LEU A 237 4.63 5.89 7.66
CA LEU A 237 3.43 5.96 8.50
C LEU A 237 2.22 5.41 7.73
N GLN A 238 1.47 4.57 8.39
CA GLN A 238 0.13 4.23 7.97
C GLN A 238 -0.88 4.72 9.01
N ALA A 239 -2.05 5.13 8.56
CA ALA A 239 -3.05 5.72 9.43
C ALA A 239 -4.39 5.01 9.27
N ARG A 240 -5.13 4.89 10.37
CA ARG A 240 -6.47 4.31 10.40
C ARG A 240 -7.49 5.32 10.90
N THR A 241 -8.70 5.27 10.34
CA THR A 241 -9.85 5.97 10.93
C THR A 241 -10.39 5.23 12.15
N THR A 242 -10.73 5.98 13.21
CA THR A 242 -11.44 5.46 14.38
C THR A 242 -12.96 5.61 14.23
N ALA A 243 -13.40 6.40 13.25
CA ALA A 243 -14.80 6.67 12.98
C ALA A 243 -15.46 5.57 12.13
N ALA A 244 -16.71 5.26 12.43
CA ALA A 244 -17.53 4.37 11.62
C ALA A 244 -17.90 5.05 10.28
N GLY A 245 -18.08 4.25 9.22
CA GLY A 245 -18.56 4.73 7.92
C GLY A 245 -17.56 5.53 7.09
N VAL A 246 -16.30 5.65 7.53
CA VAL A 246 -15.23 6.28 6.73
C VAL A 246 -14.50 5.21 5.94
N GLU A 247 -14.57 5.30 4.62
CA GLU A 247 -13.81 4.45 3.70
C GLU A 247 -12.88 5.30 2.82
N PRO A 248 -11.71 4.77 2.43
CA PRO A 248 -11.11 3.53 2.93
C PRO A 248 -10.75 3.65 4.41
N ARG A 249 -10.73 2.54 5.15
CA ARG A 249 -10.39 2.52 6.60
C ARG A 249 -8.94 2.88 6.88
N TRP A 250 -8.07 2.63 5.92
CA TRP A 250 -6.64 2.86 5.99
C TRP A 250 -6.21 3.94 5.02
N HIS A 251 -5.20 4.68 5.40
CA HIS A 251 -4.54 5.67 4.57
C HIS A 251 -3.02 5.52 4.67
N ASN A 252 -2.37 5.43 3.52
CA ASN A 252 -0.94 5.19 3.40
C ASN A 252 -0.20 6.50 3.13
N MET A 253 1.00 6.64 3.68
CA MET A 253 1.94 7.67 3.29
C MET A 253 2.32 7.49 1.80
N ARG A 254 2.49 8.58 1.06
CA ARG A 254 2.92 8.51 -0.34
C ARG A 254 4.42 8.29 -0.43
N GLY A 255 4.87 7.59 -1.48
CA GLY A 255 6.30 7.46 -1.84
C GLY A 255 7.13 6.63 -0.87
N GLY A 256 6.60 6.20 0.25
CA GLY A 256 7.30 5.37 1.21
C GLY A 256 7.35 3.89 0.81
N VAL A 257 8.41 3.21 1.21
CA VAL A 257 8.51 1.74 1.10
C VAL A 257 8.22 1.15 2.47
N PRO A 258 7.08 0.45 2.66
CA PRO A 258 6.76 -0.14 3.93
C PRO A 258 7.78 -1.20 4.34
N ALA A 259 8.26 -1.11 5.58
CA ALA A 259 8.96 -2.17 6.27
C ALA A 259 7.97 -3.16 6.90
N LEU A 260 8.46 -4.19 7.59
CA LEU A 260 7.65 -4.94 8.53
C LEU A 260 7.27 -4.04 9.72
N PHE A 261 6.01 -4.04 10.10
CA PHE A 261 5.58 -3.33 11.31
C PHE A 261 6.18 -4.00 12.55
N ASN A 262 6.70 -3.20 13.47
CA ASN A 262 7.34 -3.65 14.71
C ASN A 262 8.64 -4.46 14.50
N VAL A 263 9.35 -4.28 13.39
CA VAL A 263 10.56 -5.05 13.07
C VAL A 263 11.70 -4.84 14.09
N ASP A 264 11.79 -3.65 14.68
CA ASP A 264 12.82 -3.32 15.69
C ASP A 264 12.73 -4.21 16.95
N CYS A 265 11.59 -4.87 17.19
CA CYS A 265 11.51 -5.83 18.30
C CYS A 265 12.43 -7.03 18.12
N LEU A 266 12.84 -7.33 16.89
CA LEU A 266 13.73 -8.45 16.59
C LEU A 266 15.12 -8.25 17.21
N ASP A 267 15.56 -7.02 17.39
CA ASP A 267 16.87 -6.71 17.98
C ASP A 267 16.94 -7.01 19.48
N GLU A 268 15.78 -7.07 20.14
CA GLU A 268 15.66 -7.35 21.57
C GLU A 268 15.51 -8.86 21.86
N LEU A 269 15.38 -9.70 20.82
CA LEU A 269 15.13 -11.13 20.95
C LEU A 269 16.40 -11.96 20.78
N ALA A 270 16.54 -13.01 21.58
CA ALA A 270 17.60 -14.02 21.40
C ALA A 270 17.37 -14.83 20.11
N SER A 271 18.46 -15.26 19.48
CA SER A 271 18.39 -16.21 18.37
C SER A 271 17.63 -17.48 18.76
N GLY A 272 16.82 -18.01 17.87
CA GLY A 272 15.94 -19.15 18.14
C GLY A 272 14.64 -18.81 18.83
N SER A 273 14.41 -17.56 19.24
CA SER A 273 13.10 -17.12 19.75
C SER A 273 12.00 -17.32 18.71
N ILE A 274 10.76 -17.54 19.16
CA ILE A 274 9.61 -17.62 18.29
C ILE A 274 9.16 -16.21 17.91
N VAL A 275 8.97 -15.97 16.60
CA VAL A 275 8.43 -14.72 16.05
C VAL A 275 7.26 -15.02 15.14
N TYR A 276 6.14 -14.35 15.38
CA TYR A 276 4.94 -14.52 14.57
C TYR A 276 4.89 -13.49 13.43
N LEU A 277 4.62 -13.98 12.24
CA LEU A 277 4.38 -13.18 11.04
C LEU A 277 2.88 -13.10 10.79
N VAL A 278 2.30 -11.89 10.85
CA VAL A 278 0.85 -11.64 10.72
C VAL A 278 0.55 -10.58 9.67
N GLU A 279 -0.70 -10.49 9.19
CA GLU A 279 -1.08 -9.59 8.09
C GLU A 279 -1.33 -8.14 8.50
N GLY A 280 -1.65 -7.88 9.78
CA GLY A 280 -2.14 -6.57 10.19
C GLY A 280 -1.55 -6.04 11.50
N PHE A 281 -1.72 -4.72 11.68
CA PHE A 281 -1.29 -4.05 12.92
C PHE A 281 -2.06 -4.52 14.14
N THR A 282 -3.37 -4.73 13.98
CA THR A 282 -4.23 -5.19 15.08
C THR A 282 -3.81 -6.55 15.55
N ASP A 283 -3.43 -7.43 14.62
CA ASP A 283 -2.97 -8.78 14.93
C ASP A 283 -1.61 -8.75 15.62
N THR A 284 -0.68 -7.94 15.09
CA THR A 284 0.63 -7.72 15.73
C THR A 284 0.45 -7.19 17.16
N LEU A 285 -0.32 -6.13 17.34
CA LEU A 285 -0.53 -5.54 18.66
C LEU A 285 -1.28 -6.47 19.61
N THR A 286 -2.17 -7.32 19.09
CA THR A 286 -2.85 -8.34 19.89
C THR A 286 -1.86 -9.36 20.41
N LEU A 287 -1.01 -9.91 19.56
CA LEU A 287 0.02 -10.86 19.99
C LEU A 287 0.97 -10.23 21.02
N LEU A 288 1.44 -9.02 20.78
CA LEU A 288 2.29 -8.27 21.72
C LEU A 288 1.59 -8.03 23.07
N THR A 289 0.29 -7.77 23.09
CA THR A 289 -0.49 -7.59 24.32
C THR A 289 -0.50 -8.87 25.16
N HIS A 290 -0.46 -10.03 24.50
CA HIS A 290 -0.45 -11.34 25.16
C HIS A 290 0.97 -11.93 25.32
N GLY A 291 2.03 -11.15 25.12
CA GLY A 291 3.42 -11.56 25.34
C GLY A 291 4.06 -12.38 24.22
N PHE A 292 3.42 -12.43 23.05
CA PHE A 292 3.98 -13.11 21.86
C PHE A 292 4.73 -12.11 20.98
N ALA A 293 5.97 -12.40 20.63
CA ALA A 293 6.76 -11.54 19.73
C ALA A 293 6.22 -11.64 18.30
N ALA A 294 5.86 -10.50 17.68
CA ALA A 294 5.23 -10.50 16.37
C ALA A 294 5.66 -9.32 15.52
N VAL A 295 5.72 -9.55 14.21
CA VAL A 295 5.91 -8.55 13.16
C VAL A 295 4.74 -8.59 12.18
N GLY A 296 4.32 -7.42 11.71
CA GLY A 296 3.15 -7.27 10.84
C GLY A 296 3.55 -6.94 9.40
N LEU A 297 2.87 -7.57 8.45
CA LEU A 297 2.96 -7.24 7.02
C LEU A 297 2.15 -5.99 6.70
N VAL A 298 2.50 -5.30 5.63
CA VAL A 298 1.73 -4.15 5.12
C VAL A 298 0.91 -4.59 3.93
N GLY A 299 -0.36 -4.89 4.18
CA GLY A 299 -1.34 -5.20 3.13
C GLY A 299 -0.92 -6.33 2.19
N ALA A 300 -1.56 -6.41 1.04
CA ALA A 300 -1.36 -7.47 0.04
C ALA A 300 0.03 -7.52 -0.62
N GLY A 301 0.88 -6.49 -0.41
CA GLY A 301 2.28 -6.49 -0.89
C GLY A 301 3.14 -7.57 -0.25
N GLY A 302 2.78 -7.99 0.94
CA GLY A 302 3.29 -9.15 1.60
C GLY A 302 4.77 -9.07 2.01
N LEU A 303 5.32 -10.22 2.34
CA LEU A 303 6.72 -10.37 2.72
C LEU A 303 7.63 -10.18 1.50
N LYS A 304 8.58 -9.26 1.63
CA LYS A 304 9.63 -9.08 0.63
C LYS A 304 10.81 -9.99 0.94
N GLU A 305 11.53 -10.37 -0.11
CA GLU A 305 12.68 -11.28 0.00
C GLU A 305 13.78 -10.75 0.93
N GLU A 306 13.97 -9.43 0.97
CA GLU A 306 14.97 -8.77 1.83
C GLU A 306 14.74 -9.00 3.33
N TRP A 307 13.50 -9.31 3.75
CA TRP A 307 13.14 -9.55 5.15
C TRP A 307 13.35 -11.00 5.60
N VAL A 308 13.51 -11.94 4.67
CA VAL A 308 13.67 -13.35 5.01
C VAL A 308 14.99 -13.59 5.78
N ALA A 309 16.10 -12.98 5.34
CA ALA A 309 17.40 -13.14 6.00
C ALA A 309 17.41 -12.61 7.46
N PRO A 310 16.91 -11.40 7.77
CA PRO A 310 16.79 -10.94 9.16
C PRO A 310 15.90 -11.83 10.04
N LEU A 311 14.86 -12.44 9.47
CA LEU A 311 13.99 -13.35 10.18
C LEU A 311 14.59 -14.74 10.39
N GLY A 312 15.58 -15.14 9.58
CA GLY A 312 16.15 -16.49 9.58
C GLY A 312 16.88 -16.91 10.85
N ARG A 313 17.20 -15.96 11.76
CA ARG A 313 17.77 -16.29 13.08
C ARG A 313 16.72 -16.71 14.11
N PHE A 314 15.43 -16.66 13.75
CA PHE A 314 14.30 -16.97 14.61
C PHE A 314 13.52 -18.19 14.12
N ARG A 315 12.71 -18.76 14.98
CA ARG A 315 11.65 -19.70 14.60
C ARG A 315 10.45 -18.90 14.15
N VAL A 316 10.26 -18.75 12.84
CA VAL A 316 9.19 -17.92 12.30
C VAL A 316 7.93 -18.75 12.08
N ILE A 317 6.81 -18.25 12.58
CA ILE A 317 5.51 -18.88 12.47
C ILE A 317 4.54 -17.92 11.79
N ALA A 318 4.02 -18.31 10.64
CA ALA A 318 2.99 -17.56 9.95
C ALA A 318 1.61 -17.81 10.58
N ALA A 319 0.98 -16.75 11.08
CA ALA A 319 -0.40 -16.75 11.59
C ALA A 319 -1.21 -15.73 10.75
N LEU A 320 -1.45 -16.09 9.48
CA LEU A 320 -2.13 -15.25 8.49
C LEU A 320 -3.64 -15.49 8.52
N ASP A 321 -4.39 -14.63 7.84
CA ASP A 321 -5.84 -14.72 7.78
C ASP A 321 -6.31 -16.07 7.17
N PRO A 322 -7.37 -16.69 7.68
CA PRO A 322 -7.81 -18.01 7.24
C PRO A 322 -8.50 -18.05 5.87
N ASP A 323 -8.49 -16.94 5.16
CA ASP A 323 -9.09 -16.83 3.84
C ASP A 323 -8.21 -17.40 2.70
N ALA A 324 -8.69 -17.34 1.48
CA ALA A 324 -7.95 -17.84 0.33
C ALA A 324 -6.70 -16.99 0.00
N ALA A 325 -6.71 -15.70 0.36
CA ALA A 325 -5.57 -14.80 0.13
C ALA A 325 -4.44 -15.10 1.12
N GLY A 326 -4.77 -15.23 2.41
CA GLY A 326 -3.80 -15.59 3.45
C GLY A 326 -3.18 -16.97 3.23
N ARG A 327 -3.97 -17.97 2.79
CA ARG A 327 -3.42 -19.30 2.44
C ARG A 327 -2.40 -19.21 1.30
N ARG A 328 -2.71 -18.52 0.19
CA ARG A 328 -1.77 -18.31 -0.92
C ARG A 328 -0.53 -17.51 -0.49
N ALA A 329 -0.71 -16.53 0.38
CA ALA A 329 0.40 -15.77 0.94
C ALA A 329 1.33 -16.68 1.77
N ALA A 330 0.77 -17.53 2.63
CA ALA A 330 1.53 -18.47 3.44
C ALA A 330 2.35 -19.46 2.58
N GLU A 331 1.79 -19.97 1.49
CA GLU A 331 2.50 -20.83 0.54
C GLU A 331 3.67 -20.08 -0.11
N ARG A 332 3.41 -18.88 -0.63
CA ARG A 332 4.45 -18.04 -1.24
C ARG A 332 5.58 -17.71 -0.26
N TYR A 333 5.26 -17.40 0.99
CA TYR A 333 6.28 -17.09 2.00
C TYR A 333 7.07 -18.33 2.41
N ALA A 334 6.44 -19.49 2.48
CA ALA A 334 7.14 -20.75 2.72
C ALA A 334 8.19 -21.03 1.61
N GLU A 335 7.85 -20.76 0.35
CA GLU A 335 8.81 -20.88 -0.74
C GLU A 335 9.98 -19.86 -0.64
N LEU A 336 9.71 -18.62 -0.21
CA LEU A 336 10.76 -17.63 0.03
C LEU A 336 11.74 -18.08 1.14
N PHE A 337 11.23 -18.66 2.23
CA PHE A 337 12.06 -19.19 3.30
C PHE A 337 12.85 -20.40 2.83
N LYS A 338 12.20 -21.35 2.15
CA LYS A 338 12.81 -22.56 1.60
C LYS A 338 13.95 -22.24 0.62
N ALA A 339 13.78 -21.24 -0.24
CA ALA A 339 14.82 -20.80 -1.17
C ALA A 339 16.11 -20.33 -0.48
N ARG A 340 16.05 -20.06 0.84
CA ARG A 340 17.19 -19.68 1.69
C ARG A 340 17.60 -20.76 2.70
N GLY A 341 17.08 -21.97 2.53
CA GLY A 341 17.34 -23.09 3.47
C GLY A 341 16.71 -22.90 4.84
N LEU A 342 15.67 -22.08 4.94
CA LEU A 342 14.93 -21.80 6.17
C LEU A 342 13.54 -22.44 6.14
N THR A 343 12.96 -22.66 7.32
CA THR A 343 11.60 -23.15 7.48
C THR A 343 10.67 -22.02 7.93
N LEU A 344 9.40 -22.08 7.49
CA LEU A 344 8.32 -21.21 7.94
C LEU A 344 7.18 -22.09 8.43
N ALA A 345 7.06 -22.25 9.75
CA ALA A 345 5.92 -22.96 10.35
C ALA A 345 4.62 -22.18 10.17
N ARG A 346 3.47 -22.86 10.19
CA ARG A 346 2.16 -22.24 9.99
C ARG A 346 1.15 -22.67 11.03
N ILE A 347 0.42 -21.68 11.56
CA ILE A 347 -0.77 -21.87 12.39
C ILE A 347 -2.00 -21.54 11.54
N GLN A 348 -3.01 -22.41 11.59
CA GLN A 348 -4.33 -22.12 11.03
C GLN A 348 -5.29 -21.75 12.16
N LEU A 349 -5.79 -20.53 12.12
CA LEU A 349 -6.81 -20.02 13.04
C LEU A 349 -8.18 -20.03 12.36
N PRO A 350 -9.29 -20.13 13.13
CA PRO A 350 -10.65 -20.08 12.57
C PRO A 350 -11.11 -18.65 12.24
N ALA A 351 -10.34 -17.62 12.60
CA ALA A 351 -10.56 -16.19 12.34
C ALA A 351 -9.21 -15.48 12.29
N ASP A 352 -9.18 -14.17 11.95
CA ASP A 352 -7.98 -13.38 12.15
C ASP A 352 -7.51 -13.43 13.61
N VAL A 353 -6.23 -13.12 13.84
CA VAL A 353 -5.63 -13.19 15.19
C VAL A 353 -6.38 -12.35 16.19
N ASN A 354 -6.74 -11.12 15.84
CA ASN A 354 -7.43 -10.22 16.76
C ASN A 354 -8.81 -10.76 17.17
N ASP A 355 -9.59 -11.24 16.21
CA ASP A 355 -10.91 -11.84 16.47
C ASP A 355 -10.79 -13.17 17.25
N PHE A 356 -9.77 -13.98 16.98
CA PHE A 356 -9.49 -15.20 17.75
C PHE A 356 -9.30 -14.88 19.25
N PHE A 357 -8.43 -13.93 19.58
CA PHE A 357 -8.16 -13.54 20.95
C PHE A 357 -9.35 -12.88 21.65
N ARG A 358 -10.14 -12.08 20.92
CA ARG A 358 -11.31 -11.41 21.48
C ARG A 358 -12.49 -12.33 21.83
N ARG A 359 -12.64 -13.42 21.08
CA ARG A 359 -13.81 -14.31 21.22
C ARG A 359 -13.58 -15.50 22.13
N ARG A 360 -12.35 -15.76 22.58
CA ARG A 360 -11.99 -16.94 23.36
C ARG A 360 -11.43 -16.57 24.72
N ARG A 361 -11.91 -17.28 25.76
CA ARG A 361 -11.44 -17.03 27.14
C ARG A 361 -10.00 -17.49 27.38
N ALA A 362 -9.61 -18.61 26.75
CA ALA A 362 -8.29 -19.23 26.88
C ALA A 362 -7.42 -19.02 25.63
N ALA A 363 -7.66 -17.94 24.87
CA ALA A 363 -7.02 -17.71 23.56
C ALA A 363 -5.50 -17.82 23.61
N ALA A 364 -4.84 -17.26 24.61
CA ALA A 364 -3.39 -17.31 24.74
C ALA A 364 -2.86 -18.76 24.92
N LEU A 365 -3.55 -19.57 25.73
CA LEU A 365 -3.19 -20.97 25.89
C LEU A 365 -3.45 -21.78 24.62
N GLU A 366 -4.63 -21.63 24.01
CA GLU A 366 -4.96 -22.29 22.74
C GLU A 366 -3.95 -21.92 21.65
N PHE A 367 -3.57 -20.65 21.57
CA PHE A 367 -2.59 -20.17 20.60
C PHE A 367 -1.19 -20.78 20.84
N ALA A 368 -0.76 -20.88 22.11
CA ALA A 368 0.49 -21.54 22.48
C ALA A 368 0.49 -23.03 22.10
N LEU A 369 -0.60 -23.77 22.37
CA LEU A 369 -0.73 -25.18 21.97
C LEU A 369 -0.71 -25.37 20.43
N LEU A 370 -1.35 -24.47 19.69
CA LEU A 370 -1.28 -24.49 18.22
C LEU A 370 0.15 -24.21 17.71
N THR A 371 0.89 -23.36 18.42
CA THR A 371 2.29 -23.09 18.15
C THR A 371 3.15 -24.34 18.31
N GLU A 372 3.04 -25.02 19.44
CA GLU A 372 3.76 -26.27 19.72
C GLU A 372 3.46 -27.32 18.63
N ALA A 373 2.18 -27.54 18.35
CA ALA A 373 1.75 -28.48 17.32
C ALA A 373 2.22 -28.11 15.89
N ALA A 374 2.45 -26.84 15.59
CA ALA A 374 3.02 -26.41 14.31
C ALA A 374 4.51 -26.68 14.25
N MET A 375 5.23 -26.46 15.35
CA MET A 375 6.68 -26.68 15.43
C MET A 375 7.05 -28.18 15.36
N ASP A 376 6.25 -29.05 16.00
CA ASP A 376 6.48 -30.51 15.96
C ASP A 376 6.33 -31.07 14.54
N ARG A 377 5.46 -30.51 13.71
CA ARG A 377 5.24 -30.93 12.32
C ARG A 377 6.38 -30.55 11.38
N ASP A 378 7.09 -29.49 11.68
CA ASP A 378 8.19 -29.00 10.84
C ASP A 378 9.58 -29.55 11.28
N GLY A 379 9.67 -30.22 12.45
CA GLY A 379 10.87 -30.82 13.00
C GLY A 379 11.07 -32.34 12.71
N GLY A 380 10.11 -32.97 12.07
CA GLY A 380 10.17 -34.35 11.61
C GLY A 380 10.32 -34.42 10.08
#